data_c9b2a3144780faf395bee4bed80d3e57
#
_entry.id   c9b2a3144780faf395bee4bed80d3e57
#
_cell.length_a   1.000
_cell.length_b   1.000
_cell.length_c   1.000
_cell.angle_alpha   90.00
_cell.angle_beta   90.00
_cell.angle_gamma   90.00
#
_symmetry.space_group_name_H-M   'P 1'
#
loop_
_entity.id
_entity.type
_entity.pdbx_description
1 polymer ?
#
loop_
_entity_poly.entity_id
_entity_poly.type
_entity_poly.pdbx_seq_one_letter_code
_entity_poly.pdbx_strand_id
1 'polypeptide(L)'
;MEYITPFLYLLNTMAPYLLLGFLLAGVIHAYVPRRLYARYLSQPDFRSVALAALFGVPLPLCSCGVIPTAMSLRREGASKGAVTSFLIATPQTGVDSIVATYSVLGLPFAVIRPVVALVTALAGGWTVNRLTRSETDGILPAAEGGEVRRSGSRFVEALRYGFVDMIQDIGRWLVLGLLVAGLITILVPDNFFASFADKPLLNMAVVLLFSIPMYLCATGSIPIAAALMLKGLSPGAALVLLMAGPATNTASILVIGKVLGRRTLAAYLGAVSYTHLRA
;
A
#
# COMPACT_ATOMS: atom_id res chain seq x y z
N MET A 1 -20.49 -22.79 9.40
CA MET A 1 -20.39 -22.63 7.94
C MET A 1 -20.67 -21.20 7.47
N GLU A 2 -21.38 -20.41 8.27
CA GLU A 2 -21.81 -19.05 7.91
C GLU A 2 -20.66 -18.03 7.70
N TYR A 3 -19.52 -18.21 8.37
CA TYR A 3 -18.36 -17.31 8.26
C TYR A 3 -17.33 -17.71 7.19
N ILE A 4 -17.36 -18.96 6.72
CA ILE A 4 -16.41 -19.47 5.74
C ILE A 4 -16.78 -19.01 4.33
N THR A 5 -18.06 -18.96 4.01
CA THR A 5 -18.56 -18.56 2.69
C THR A 5 -18.23 -17.13 2.32
N PRO A 6 -18.43 -16.10 3.19
CA PRO A 6 -18.00 -14.73 2.92
C PRO A 6 -16.48 -14.61 2.77
N PHE A 7 -15.72 -15.35 3.59
CA PHE A 7 -14.27 -15.35 3.52
C PHE A 7 -13.75 -15.91 2.18
N LEU A 8 -14.27 -17.07 1.75
CA LEU A 8 -13.93 -17.67 0.46
C LEU A 8 -14.35 -16.78 -0.73
N TYR A 9 -15.51 -16.15 -0.64
CA TYR A 9 -15.97 -15.20 -1.64
C TYR A 9 -15.02 -14.01 -1.78
N LEU A 10 -14.60 -13.42 -0.65
CA LEU A 10 -13.65 -12.33 -0.59
C LEU A 10 -12.29 -12.74 -1.18
N LEU A 11 -11.82 -13.92 -0.82
CA LEU A 11 -10.54 -14.48 -1.30
C LEU A 11 -10.58 -14.72 -2.82
N ASN A 12 -11.68 -15.26 -3.33
CA ASN A 12 -11.87 -15.51 -4.76
C ASN A 12 -11.97 -14.19 -5.55
N THR A 13 -12.64 -13.18 -5.00
CA THR A 13 -12.74 -11.85 -5.64
C THR A 13 -11.41 -11.11 -5.65
N MET A 14 -10.57 -11.28 -4.62
CA MET A 14 -9.26 -10.64 -4.53
C MET A 14 -8.14 -11.39 -5.27
N ALA A 15 -8.30 -12.71 -5.50
CA ALA A 15 -7.30 -13.56 -6.14
C ALA A 15 -6.80 -13.03 -7.50
N PRO A 16 -7.63 -12.60 -8.45
CA PRO A 16 -7.17 -12.12 -9.75
C PRO A 16 -6.30 -10.85 -9.64
N TYR A 17 -6.62 -9.95 -8.73
CA TYR A 17 -5.83 -8.72 -8.51
C TYR A 17 -4.48 -9.02 -7.86
N LEU A 18 -4.45 -10.00 -6.97
CA LEU A 18 -3.23 -10.47 -6.31
C LEU A 18 -2.30 -11.17 -7.31
N LEU A 19 -2.86 -12.03 -8.16
CA LEU A 19 -2.14 -12.69 -9.25
C LEU A 19 -1.59 -11.66 -10.26
N LEU A 20 -2.39 -10.64 -10.60
CA LEU A 20 -1.96 -9.54 -11.45
C LEU A 20 -0.78 -8.78 -10.83
N GLY A 21 -0.82 -8.50 -9.53
CA GLY A 21 0.26 -7.84 -8.80
C GLY A 21 1.56 -8.64 -8.83
N PHE A 22 1.49 -9.95 -8.59
CA PHE A 22 2.66 -10.85 -8.69
C PHE A 22 3.18 -10.96 -10.12
N LEU A 23 2.30 -11.03 -11.11
CA LEU A 23 2.68 -11.03 -12.51
C LEU A 23 3.42 -9.75 -12.90
N LEU A 24 2.87 -8.58 -12.51
CA LEU A 24 3.51 -7.28 -12.74
C LEU A 24 4.87 -7.19 -12.06
N ALA A 25 5.01 -7.64 -10.83
CA ALA A 25 6.29 -7.69 -10.13
C ALA A 25 7.31 -8.55 -10.90
N GLY A 26 6.89 -9.71 -11.40
CA GLY A 26 7.71 -10.59 -12.22
C GLY A 26 8.11 -9.96 -13.55
N VAL A 27 7.17 -9.31 -14.25
CA VAL A 27 7.43 -8.59 -15.50
C VAL A 27 8.41 -7.44 -15.27
N ILE A 28 8.20 -6.65 -14.24
CA ILE A 28 9.12 -5.56 -13.88
C ILE A 28 10.53 -6.11 -13.64
N HIS A 29 10.65 -7.19 -12.87
CA HIS A 29 11.95 -7.82 -12.59
C HIS A 29 12.66 -8.33 -13.85
N ALA A 30 11.93 -8.98 -14.77
CA ALA A 30 12.52 -9.63 -15.95
C ALA A 30 12.77 -8.70 -17.14
N TYR A 31 11.90 -7.69 -17.33
CA TYR A 31 11.92 -6.85 -18.54
C TYR A 31 12.43 -5.44 -18.32
N VAL A 32 12.29 -4.87 -17.12
CA VAL A 32 12.75 -3.51 -16.88
C VAL A 32 14.22 -3.51 -16.49
N PRO A 33 15.10 -2.87 -17.28
CA PRO A 33 16.53 -2.91 -17.02
C PRO A 33 16.87 -2.12 -15.75
N ARG A 34 17.72 -2.68 -14.89
CA ARG A 34 18.22 -2.03 -13.66
C ARG A 34 18.74 -0.62 -13.87
N ARG A 35 19.29 -0.35 -15.06
CA ARG A 35 19.81 0.98 -15.44
C ARG A 35 18.71 2.06 -15.38
N LEU A 36 17.45 1.71 -15.67
CA LEU A 36 16.34 2.65 -15.63
C LEU A 36 16.02 3.04 -14.19
N TYR A 37 15.94 2.07 -13.27
CA TYR A 37 15.73 2.33 -11.85
C TYR A 37 16.91 3.07 -11.22
N ALA A 38 18.14 2.62 -11.52
CA ALA A 38 19.35 3.24 -11.02
C ALA A 38 19.45 4.70 -11.48
N ARG A 39 18.99 5.03 -12.68
CA ARG A 39 19.07 6.40 -13.21
C ARG A 39 18.02 7.33 -12.63
N TYR A 40 16.77 6.86 -12.44
CA TYR A 40 15.63 7.72 -12.13
C TYR A 40 15.13 7.59 -10.71
N LEU A 41 15.24 6.42 -10.06
CA LEU A 41 14.65 6.14 -8.76
C LEU A 41 15.68 5.88 -7.65
N SER A 42 16.97 5.74 -7.94
CA SER A 42 18.00 5.44 -6.93
C SER A 42 18.42 6.66 -6.12
N GLN A 43 18.37 7.84 -6.72
CA GLN A 43 18.76 9.06 -6.04
C GLN A 43 17.77 9.42 -4.94
N PRO A 44 18.22 9.77 -3.70
CA PRO A 44 17.33 10.16 -2.62
C PRO A 44 16.86 11.62 -2.78
N ASP A 45 16.41 11.96 -4.00
CA ASP A 45 15.95 13.28 -4.39
C ASP A 45 14.43 13.35 -4.50
N PHE A 46 13.87 14.56 -4.47
CA PHE A 46 12.43 14.79 -4.69
C PHE A 46 11.98 14.30 -6.07
N ARG A 47 12.84 14.37 -7.08
CA ARG A 47 12.53 13.89 -8.44
C ARG A 47 12.24 12.39 -8.45
N SER A 48 13.01 11.57 -7.74
CA SER A 48 12.80 10.12 -7.66
C SER A 48 11.49 9.79 -6.96
N VAL A 49 11.13 10.55 -5.93
CA VAL A 49 9.87 10.44 -5.20
C VAL A 49 8.68 10.77 -6.11
N ALA A 50 8.77 11.89 -6.85
CA ALA A 50 7.72 12.32 -7.76
C ALA A 50 7.54 11.35 -8.94
N LEU A 51 8.63 10.86 -9.53
CA LEU A 51 8.59 9.88 -10.60
C LEU A 51 8.00 8.55 -10.14
N ALA A 52 8.34 8.09 -8.92
CA ALA A 52 7.79 6.88 -8.35
C ALA A 52 6.28 6.99 -8.09
N ALA A 53 5.80 8.14 -7.57
CA ALA A 53 4.37 8.41 -7.43
C ALA A 53 3.67 8.42 -8.78
N LEU A 54 4.20 9.16 -9.75
CA LEU A 54 3.62 9.28 -11.09
C LEU A 54 3.58 7.92 -11.81
N PHE A 55 4.61 7.10 -11.64
CA PHE A 55 4.65 5.75 -12.18
C PHE A 55 3.62 4.82 -11.50
N GLY A 56 3.37 5.03 -10.20
CA GLY A 56 2.39 4.28 -9.43
C GLY A 56 0.94 4.59 -9.77
N VAL A 57 0.62 5.84 -10.13
CA VAL A 57 -0.75 6.31 -10.39
C VAL A 57 -1.51 5.49 -11.46
N PRO A 58 -0.93 5.20 -12.64
CA PRO A 58 -1.64 4.45 -13.68
C PRO A 58 -1.70 2.94 -13.43
N LEU A 59 -1.00 2.43 -12.42
CA LEU A 59 -0.95 0.99 -12.18
C LEU A 59 -2.19 0.52 -11.41
N PRO A 60 -2.96 -0.43 -11.94
CA PRO A 60 -4.13 -0.98 -11.27
C PRO A 60 -3.73 -2.03 -10.23
N LEU A 61 -2.96 -1.62 -9.21
CA LEU A 61 -2.47 -2.49 -8.16
C LEU A 61 -3.20 -2.23 -6.85
N CYS A 62 -3.79 -3.28 -6.30
CA CYS A 62 -4.30 -3.25 -4.93
C CYS A 62 -3.16 -3.21 -3.89
N SER A 63 -3.51 -2.95 -2.64
CA SER A 63 -2.55 -2.93 -1.53
C SER A 63 -1.73 -4.23 -1.39
N CYS A 64 -2.28 -5.38 -1.80
CA CYS A 64 -1.59 -6.67 -1.77
C CYS A 64 -0.54 -6.79 -2.89
N GLY A 65 -0.87 -6.30 -4.10
CA GLY A 65 0.01 -6.38 -5.27
C GLY A 65 1.11 -5.31 -5.27
N VAL A 66 0.86 -4.17 -4.63
CA VAL A 66 1.84 -3.08 -4.55
C VAL A 66 3.04 -3.44 -3.69
N ILE A 67 2.86 -4.25 -2.63
CA ILE A 67 3.94 -4.64 -1.72
C ILE A 67 5.05 -5.41 -2.44
N PRO A 68 4.77 -6.53 -3.14
CA PRO A 68 5.80 -7.26 -3.89
C PRO A 68 6.46 -6.39 -4.96
N THR A 69 5.69 -5.58 -5.67
CA THR A 69 6.22 -4.66 -6.69
C THR A 69 7.16 -3.62 -6.08
N ALA A 70 6.80 -3.02 -4.96
CA ALA A 70 7.63 -2.05 -4.24
C ALA A 70 8.93 -2.68 -3.71
N MET A 71 8.86 -3.92 -3.22
CA MET A 71 10.04 -4.66 -2.77
C MET A 71 10.97 -5.02 -3.93
N SER A 72 10.41 -5.37 -5.10
CA SER A 72 11.20 -5.54 -6.33
C SER A 72 11.90 -4.24 -6.72
N LEU A 73 11.18 -3.10 -6.73
CA LEU A 73 11.79 -1.78 -6.98
C LEU A 73 12.94 -1.49 -6.00
N ARG A 74 12.79 -1.84 -4.72
CA ARG A 74 13.86 -1.65 -3.72
C ARG A 74 15.07 -2.53 -4.00
N ARG A 75 14.85 -3.80 -4.33
CA ARG A 75 15.92 -4.75 -4.71
C ARG A 75 16.67 -4.31 -5.97
N GLU A 76 15.97 -3.66 -6.88
CA GLU A 76 16.56 -3.11 -8.12
C GLU A 76 17.28 -1.76 -7.91
N GLY A 77 17.33 -1.26 -6.67
CA GLY A 77 18.10 -0.08 -6.28
C GLY A 77 17.32 1.22 -6.15
N ALA A 78 15.99 1.20 -6.14
CA ALA A 78 15.19 2.40 -5.87
C ALA A 78 15.42 2.92 -4.44
N SER A 79 15.43 4.25 -4.26
CA SER A 79 15.58 4.90 -2.96
C SER A 79 14.42 4.55 -2.03
N LYS A 80 14.66 4.55 -0.71
CA LYS A 80 13.61 4.27 0.29
C LYS A 80 12.42 5.21 0.14
N GLY A 81 12.66 6.50 -0.14
CA GLY A 81 11.60 7.47 -0.36
C GLY A 81 10.81 7.25 -1.64
N ALA A 82 11.45 6.84 -2.74
CA ALA A 82 10.76 6.49 -3.98
C ALA A 82 9.84 5.28 -3.76
N VAL A 83 10.34 4.24 -3.09
CA VAL A 83 9.53 3.05 -2.74
C VAL A 83 8.36 3.42 -1.83
N THR A 84 8.59 4.29 -0.83
CA THR A 84 7.54 4.80 0.06
C THR A 84 6.46 5.55 -0.71
N SER A 85 6.86 6.45 -1.61
CA SER A 85 5.94 7.22 -2.44
C SER A 85 5.09 6.32 -3.33
N PHE A 86 5.70 5.32 -3.96
CA PHE A 86 5.02 4.32 -4.77
C PHE A 86 4.00 3.52 -3.95
N LEU A 87 4.36 3.07 -2.73
CA LEU A 87 3.49 2.33 -1.82
C LEU A 87 2.26 3.13 -1.39
N ILE A 88 2.39 4.44 -1.23
CA ILE A 88 1.28 5.33 -0.83
C ILE A 88 0.39 5.66 -2.03
N ALA A 89 0.99 6.08 -3.15
CA ALA A 89 0.24 6.57 -4.30
C ALA A 89 -0.59 5.45 -4.97
N THR A 90 0.05 4.33 -5.31
CA THR A 90 -0.52 3.30 -6.19
C THR A 90 -1.87 2.74 -5.72
N PRO A 91 -2.05 2.26 -4.47
CA PRO A 91 -3.32 1.65 -4.08
C PRO A 91 -4.46 2.66 -3.90
N GLN A 92 -4.16 3.95 -3.84
CA GLN A 92 -5.14 5.01 -3.59
C GLN A 92 -5.63 5.69 -4.86
N THR A 93 -4.84 5.64 -5.94
CA THR A 93 -5.12 6.34 -7.20
C THR A 93 -5.54 5.40 -8.33
N GLY A 94 -5.74 4.13 -8.06
CA GLY A 94 -6.22 3.17 -9.05
C GLY A 94 -7.55 3.61 -9.68
N VAL A 95 -7.69 3.46 -10.99
CA VAL A 95 -8.87 3.88 -11.75
C VAL A 95 -10.14 3.21 -11.22
N ASP A 96 -10.08 1.93 -10.91
CA ASP A 96 -11.16 1.15 -10.28
C ASP A 96 -11.62 1.77 -8.96
N SER A 97 -10.67 2.22 -8.15
CA SER A 97 -10.93 2.84 -6.85
C SER A 97 -11.56 4.24 -7.00
N ILE A 98 -11.14 5.03 -8.00
CA ILE A 98 -11.71 6.34 -8.30
C ILE A 98 -13.15 6.20 -8.80
N VAL A 99 -13.39 5.28 -9.74
CA VAL A 99 -14.74 5.02 -10.29
C VAL A 99 -15.67 4.52 -9.19
N ALA A 100 -15.24 3.58 -8.35
CA ALA A 100 -16.04 3.08 -7.25
C ALA A 100 -16.34 4.18 -6.21
N THR A 101 -15.36 5.04 -5.89
CA THR A 101 -15.56 6.19 -4.99
C THR A 101 -16.58 7.16 -5.57
N TYR A 102 -16.49 7.47 -6.86
CA TYR A 102 -17.45 8.33 -7.55
C TYR A 102 -18.87 7.78 -7.48
N SER A 103 -19.03 6.48 -7.72
CA SER A 103 -20.36 5.83 -7.75
C SER A 103 -21.03 5.78 -6.39
N VAL A 104 -20.29 5.70 -5.30
CA VAL A 104 -20.84 5.49 -3.94
C VAL A 104 -20.84 6.77 -3.11
N LEU A 105 -19.75 7.56 -3.17
CA LEU A 105 -19.53 8.74 -2.31
C LEU A 105 -19.61 10.07 -3.09
N GLY A 106 -19.70 9.99 -4.41
CA GLY A 106 -19.84 11.15 -5.27
C GLY A 106 -18.54 11.82 -5.70
N LEU A 107 -18.68 12.87 -6.51
CA LEU A 107 -17.56 13.59 -7.13
C LEU A 107 -16.56 14.20 -6.13
N PRO A 108 -16.96 14.81 -4.99
CA PRO A 108 -16.01 15.42 -4.08
C PRO A 108 -14.96 14.42 -3.57
N PHE A 109 -15.38 13.26 -3.12
CA PHE A 109 -14.47 12.21 -2.64
C PHE A 109 -13.60 11.62 -3.75
N ALA A 110 -14.18 11.46 -4.96
CA ALA A 110 -13.45 10.93 -6.12
C ALA A 110 -12.30 11.85 -6.57
N VAL A 111 -12.41 13.17 -6.34
CA VAL A 111 -11.37 14.16 -6.68
C VAL A 111 -10.40 14.37 -5.52
N ILE A 112 -10.91 14.55 -4.29
CA ILE A 112 -10.07 14.86 -3.12
C ILE A 112 -9.14 13.69 -2.82
N ARG A 113 -9.63 12.45 -2.90
CA ARG A 113 -8.87 11.24 -2.56
C ARG A 113 -7.56 11.10 -3.36
N PRO A 114 -7.52 11.11 -4.70
CA PRO A 114 -6.26 11.01 -5.45
C PRO A 114 -5.34 12.22 -5.25
N VAL A 115 -5.89 13.42 -5.04
CA VAL A 115 -5.09 14.62 -4.76
C VAL A 115 -4.38 14.48 -3.42
N VAL A 116 -5.11 14.11 -2.36
CA VAL A 116 -4.51 13.89 -1.03
C VAL A 116 -3.53 12.72 -1.06
N ALA A 117 -3.84 11.64 -1.79
CA ALA A 117 -2.94 10.52 -1.98
C ALA A 117 -1.60 10.95 -2.58
N LEU A 118 -1.64 11.78 -3.63
CA LEU A 118 -0.44 12.27 -4.28
C LEU A 118 0.37 13.18 -3.35
N VAL A 119 -0.28 14.11 -2.66
CA VAL A 119 0.37 14.99 -1.68
C VAL A 119 1.03 14.17 -0.57
N THR A 120 0.32 13.18 -0.03
CA THR A 120 0.85 12.30 1.02
C THR A 120 2.02 11.47 0.52
N ALA A 121 1.94 10.94 -0.71
CA ALA A 121 3.02 10.17 -1.33
C ALA A 121 4.29 11.00 -1.51
N LEU A 122 4.14 12.23 -2.00
CA LEU A 122 5.27 13.16 -2.18
C LEU A 122 5.88 13.59 -0.84
N ALA A 123 5.04 13.99 0.11
CA ALA A 123 5.49 14.41 1.45
C ALA A 123 6.14 13.23 2.20
N GLY A 124 5.50 12.07 2.21
CA GLY A 124 5.99 10.87 2.88
C GLY A 124 7.30 10.36 2.27
N GLY A 125 7.37 10.25 0.95
CA GLY A 125 8.59 9.84 0.26
C GLY A 125 9.75 10.81 0.47
N TRP A 126 9.49 12.10 0.41
CA TRP A 126 10.50 13.13 0.68
C TRP A 126 10.99 13.11 2.14
N THR A 127 10.08 12.98 3.10
CA THR A 127 10.41 12.86 4.52
C THR A 127 11.28 11.64 4.79
N VAL A 128 10.94 10.49 4.20
CA VAL A 128 11.74 9.27 4.32
C VAL A 128 13.13 9.48 3.72
N ASN A 129 13.26 10.06 2.53
CA ASN A 129 14.58 10.35 1.96
C ASN A 129 15.41 11.29 2.84
N ARG A 130 14.78 12.29 3.47
CA ARG A 130 15.47 13.21 4.39
C ARG A 130 15.96 12.51 5.65
N LEU A 131 15.10 11.70 6.27
CA LEU A 131 15.41 11.00 7.53
C LEU A 131 16.41 9.84 7.35
N THR A 132 16.43 9.23 6.16
CA THR A 132 17.32 8.09 5.88
C THR A 132 18.58 8.45 5.11
N ARG A 133 18.79 9.73 4.80
CA ARG A 133 19.96 10.21 4.05
C ARG A 133 21.30 9.98 4.75
N SER A 134 21.31 9.93 6.10
CA SER A 134 22.52 9.66 6.89
C SER A 134 22.80 8.16 7.09
N GLU A 135 21.81 7.32 6.88
CA GLU A 135 22.06 5.90 6.73
C GLU A 135 22.64 5.75 5.32
N THR A 136 23.98 5.68 5.23
CA THR A 136 24.64 5.24 4.00
C THR A 136 23.85 4.05 3.54
N ASP A 137 23.09 4.23 2.45
CA ASP A 137 22.33 3.13 1.87
C ASP A 137 23.36 2.03 1.59
N GLY A 138 23.52 1.15 2.58
CA GLY A 138 23.92 -0.18 2.23
C GLY A 138 22.87 -0.55 1.19
N ILE A 139 23.19 -0.33 -0.07
CA ILE A 139 22.61 -1.08 -1.16
C ILE A 139 22.55 -2.45 -0.56
N LEU A 140 21.34 -2.91 -0.17
CA LEU A 140 21.19 -4.29 0.25
C LEU A 140 22.03 -5.02 -0.78
N PRO A 141 23.19 -5.65 -0.39
CA PRO A 141 24.05 -6.26 -1.38
C PRO A 141 23.05 -7.05 -2.19
N ALA A 142 22.89 -6.65 -3.46
CA ALA A 142 21.91 -7.23 -4.34
C ALA A 142 22.05 -8.69 -3.99
N ALA A 143 21.04 -9.23 -3.26
CA ALA A 143 21.21 -10.51 -2.63
C ALA A 143 21.90 -11.30 -3.72
N GLU A 144 23.08 -11.83 -3.46
CA GLU A 144 23.86 -12.60 -4.40
C GLU A 144 23.05 -13.85 -4.82
N GLY A 145 21.82 -13.62 -5.20
CA GLY A 145 21.18 -14.29 -6.28
C GLY A 145 21.98 -13.80 -7.46
N GLY A 146 23.15 -14.38 -7.60
CA GLY A 146 24.08 -14.07 -8.65
C GLY A 146 23.33 -13.92 -9.95
N GLU A 147 23.86 -13.14 -10.87
CA GLU A 147 23.58 -13.32 -12.28
C GLU A 147 23.65 -14.83 -12.60
N VAL A 148 22.65 -15.54 -12.14
CA VAL A 148 22.27 -16.78 -12.75
C VAL A 148 21.66 -16.30 -14.05
N ARG A 149 22.53 -16.02 -15.03
CA ARG A 149 22.25 -16.17 -16.43
C ARG A 149 21.73 -17.60 -16.60
N ARG A 150 20.52 -17.82 -16.08
CA ARG A 150 19.79 -19.03 -16.42
C ARG A 150 19.30 -18.81 -17.83
N SER A 151 19.86 -19.59 -18.74
CA SER A 151 19.45 -19.84 -20.11
C SER A 151 17.98 -20.29 -20.18
N GLY A 152 17.06 -19.42 -19.76
CA GLY A 152 15.63 -19.61 -19.81
C GLY A 152 14.94 -18.41 -20.44
N SER A 153 13.79 -18.60 -21.06
CA SER A 153 12.98 -17.51 -21.57
C SER A 153 12.71 -16.50 -20.47
N ARG A 154 12.89 -15.20 -20.73
CA ARG A 154 12.59 -14.08 -19.80
C ARG A 154 11.17 -14.18 -19.21
N PHE A 155 10.27 -14.77 -19.98
CA PHE A 155 8.89 -15.00 -19.54
C PHE A 155 8.81 -16.03 -18.40
N VAL A 156 9.57 -17.12 -18.49
CA VAL A 156 9.63 -18.15 -17.42
C VAL A 156 10.27 -17.57 -16.16
N GLU A 157 11.28 -16.74 -16.31
CA GLU A 157 11.90 -16.01 -15.20
C GLU A 157 10.92 -15.05 -14.51
N ALA A 158 10.15 -14.29 -15.29
CA ALA A 158 9.10 -13.41 -14.77
C ALA A 158 8.04 -14.18 -13.97
N LEU A 159 7.56 -15.29 -14.51
CA LEU A 159 6.57 -16.14 -13.83
C LEU A 159 7.15 -16.75 -12.55
N ARG A 160 8.35 -17.30 -12.61
CA ARG A 160 8.99 -17.89 -11.44
C ARG A 160 9.22 -16.89 -10.35
N TYR A 161 9.78 -15.72 -10.68
CA TYR A 161 9.99 -14.66 -9.71
C TYR A 161 8.69 -14.18 -9.07
N GLY A 162 7.66 -13.91 -9.88
CA GLY A 162 6.36 -13.44 -9.39
C GLY A 162 5.64 -14.49 -8.55
N PHE A 163 5.51 -15.72 -9.04
CA PHE A 163 4.65 -16.73 -8.43
C PHE A 163 5.36 -17.67 -7.44
N VAL A 164 6.67 -17.77 -7.47
CA VAL A 164 7.41 -18.64 -6.52
C VAL A 164 8.19 -17.79 -5.52
N ASP A 165 9.13 -16.99 -5.99
CA ASP A 165 10.04 -16.28 -5.10
C ASP A 165 9.32 -15.22 -4.26
N MET A 166 8.40 -14.45 -4.89
CA MET A 166 7.62 -13.43 -4.19
C MET A 166 6.60 -14.02 -3.20
N ILE A 167 5.94 -15.12 -3.57
CA ILE A 167 4.99 -15.78 -2.66
C ILE A 167 5.72 -16.36 -1.46
N GLN A 168 6.89 -16.96 -1.63
CA GLN A 168 7.69 -17.50 -0.52
C GLN A 168 8.17 -16.38 0.43
N ASP A 169 8.58 -15.23 -0.12
CA ASP A 169 9.11 -14.12 0.67
C ASP A 169 8.03 -13.35 1.45
N ILE A 170 6.87 -13.13 0.84
CA ILE A 170 5.84 -12.23 1.35
C ILE A 170 4.61 -13.00 1.86
N GLY A 171 4.33 -14.19 1.32
CA GLY A 171 3.10 -14.93 1.57
C GLY A 171 2.82 -15.19 3.05
N ARG A 172 3.83 -15.59 3.82
CA ARG A 172 3.69 -15.80 5.27
C ARG A 172 3.28 -14.54 6.03
N TRP A 173 3.80 -13.38 5.64
CA TRP A 173 3.48 -12.10 6.27
C TRP A 173 2.10 -11.60 5.85
N LEU A 174 1.70 -11.90 4.61
CA LEU A 174 0.39 -11.60 4.08
C LEU A 174 -0.70 -12.42 4.78
N VAL A 175 -0.47 -13.73 4.96
CA VAL A 175 -1.39 -14.61 5.71
C VAL A 175 -1.50 -14.16 7.16
N LEU A 176 -0.38 -13.87 7.82
CA LEU A 176 -0.38 -13.37 9.21
C LEU A 176 -1.16 -12.05 9.33
N GLY A 177 -0.93 -11.11 8.39
CA GLY A 177 -1.65 -9.84 8.34
C GLY A 177 -3.15 -10.02 8.16
N LEU A 178 -3.55 -10.94 7.28
CA LEU A 178 -4.96 -11.25 7.04
C LEU A 178 -5.64 -11.87 8.26
N LEU A 179 -4.95 -12.78 8.97
CA LEU A 179 -5.46 -13.38 10.21
C LEU A 179 -5.65 -12.34 11.31
N VAL A 180 -4.67 -11.45 11.50
CA VAL A 180 -4.76 -10.35 12.48
C VAL A 180 -5.91 -9.40 12.13
N ALA A 181 -6.06 -9.04 10.86
CA ALA A 181 -7.14 -8.18 10.40
C ALA A 181 -8.52 -8.83 10.61
N GLY A 182 -8.66 -10.12 10.30
CA GLY A 182 -9.88 -10.88 10.55
C GLY A 182 -10.25 -10.92 12.04
N LEU A 183 -9.26 -11.11 12.91
CA LEU A 183 -9.47 -11.09 14.36
C LEU A 183 -9.94 -9.72 14.85
N ILE A 184 -9.33 -8.62 14.36
CA ILE A 184 -9.75 -7.26 14.71
C ILE A 184 -11.17 -6.98 14.26
N THR A 185 -11.54 -7.41 13.05
CA THR A 185 -12.89 -7.21 12.52
C THR A 185 -13.96 -7.91 13.36
N ILE A 186 -13.65 -9.06 13.97
CA ILE A 186 -14.55 -9.78 14.86
C ILE A 186 -14.65 -9.09 16.24
N LEU A 187 -13.56 -8.51 16.73
CA LEU A 187 -13.50 -7.92 18.06
C LEU A 187 -14.09 -6.50 18.14
N VAL A 188 -14.15 -5.76 17.04
CA VAL A 188 -14.63 -4.37 17.01
C VAL A 188 -16.13 -4.34 16.70
N PRO A 189 -17.00 -3.92 17.65
CA PRO A 189 -18.43 -3.82 17.40
C PRO A 189 -18.77 -2.66 16.46
N ASP A 190 -19.79 -2.84 15.62
CA ASP A 190 -20.22 -1.87 14.59
C ASP A 190 -20.61 -0.49 15.16
N ASN A 191 -21.06 -0.44 16.41
CA ASN A 191 -21.50 0.79 17.07
C ASN A 191 -20.37 1.56 17.77
N PHE A 192 -19.14 1.04 17.76
CA PHE A 192 -18.02 1.65 18.44
C PHE A 192 -17.72 3.07 17.92
N PHE A 193 -17.79 3.27 16.62
CA PHE A 193 -17.51 4.55 15.97
C PHE A 193 -18.61 5.60 16.20
N ALA A 194 -19.84 5.18 16.38
CA ALA A 194 -20.98 6.08 16.65
C ALA A 194 -20.84 6.79 18.01
N SER A 195 -20.18 6.16 18.99
CA SER A 195 -19.98 6.74 20.32
C SER A 195 -19.06 7.97 20.33
N PHE A 196 -18.30 8.21 19.26
CA PHE A 196 -17.36 9.33 19.14
C PHE A 196 -17.78 10.36 18.08
N ALA A 197 -19.02 10.29 17.59
CA ALA A 197 -19.53 11.17 16.51
C ALA A 197 -19.48 12.66 16.88
N ASP A 198 -19.64 13.01 18.17
CA ASP A 198 -19.71 14.40 18.65
C ASP A 198 -18.34 15.14 18.62
N LYS A 199 -17.24 14.41 18.49
CA LYS A 199 -15.88 15.01 18.49
C LYS A 199 -15.12 14.63 17.22
N PRO A 200 -15.15 15.47 16.16
CA PRO A 200 -14.63 15.10 14.84
C PRO A 200 -13.13 14.74 14.84
N LEU A 201 -12.29 15.45 15.56
CA LEU A 201 -10.86 15.15 15.66
C LEU A 201 -10.61 13.83 16.41
N LEU A 202 -11.36 13.57 17.48
CA LEU A 202 -11.23 12.30 18.20
C LEU A 202 -11.73 11.13 17.34
N ASN A 203 -12.81 11.33 16.59
CA ASN A 203 -13.35 10.35 15.66
C ASN A 203 -12.33 10.02 14.56
N MET A 204 -11.70 11.03 13.96
CA MET A 204 -10.62 10.83 12.98
C MET A 204 -9.43 10.06 13.59
N ALA A 205 -9.00 10.39 14.81
CA ALA A 205 -7.89 9.70 15.47
C ALA A 205 -8.22 8.24 15.80
N VAL A 206 -9.44 7.98 16.26
CA VAL A 206 -9.92 6.62 16.54
C VAL A 206 -10.01 5.80 15.25
N VAL A 207 -10.61 6.35 14.18
CA VAL A 207 -10.69 5.70 12.88
C VAL A 207 -9.29 5.41 12.33
N LEU A 208 -8.34 6.35 12.45
CA LEU A 208 -6.97 6.14 12.04
C LEU A 208 -6.31 4.98 12.80
N LEU A 209 -6.47 4.96 14.14
CA LEU A 209 -5.89 3.92 14.99
C LEU A 209 -6.41 2.51 14.60
N PHE A 210 -7.70 2.39 14.30
CA PHE A 210 -8.28 1.12 13.86
C PHE A 210 -7.95 0.79 12.40
N SER A 211 -7.85 1.80 11.52
CA SER A 211 -7.53 1.59 10.10
C SER A 211 -6.11 1.08 9.88
N ILE A 212 -5.15 1.50 10.72
CA ILE A 212 -3.75 1.10 10.59
C ILE A 212 -3.54 -0.42 10.65
N PRO A 213 -4.10 -1.16 11.64
CA PRO A 213 -3.94 -2.61 11.69
C PRO A 213 -4.91 -3.36 10.78
N MET A 214 -6.02 -2.75 10.35
CA MET A 214 -7.01 -3.40 9.50
C MET A 214 -6.47 -3.60 8.08
N TYR A 215 -6.75 -4.76 7.52
CA TYR A 215 -6.42 -5.09 6.14
C TYR A 215 -7.58 -4.70 5.20
N LEU A 216 -7.71 -3.40 4.94
CA LEU A 216 -8.75 -2.88 4.04
C LEU A 216 -8.15 -2.51 2.68
N CYS A 217 -8.69 -3.10 1.61
CA CYS A 217 -8.35 -2.65 0.27
C CYS A 217 -9.13 -1.37 -0.09
N ALA A 218 -8.63 -0.66 -1.09
CA ALA A 218 -9.19 0.61 -1.51
C ALA A 218 -10.67 0.52 -1.92
N THR A 219 -11.04 -0.53 -2.66
CA THR A 219 -12.42 -0.77 -3.11
C THR A 219 -13.31 -1.30 -1.98
N GLY A 220 -12.78 -2.16 -1.10
CA GLY A 220 -13.53 -2.70 0.04
C GLY A 220 -13.82 -1.67 1.13
N SER A 221 -12.98 -0.66 1.30
CA SER A 221 -13.20 0.41 2.28
C SER A 221 -14.34 1.38 1.88
N ILE A 222 -14.67 1.49 0.60
CA ILE A 222 -15.69 2.44 0.09
C ILE A 222 -17.10 2.14 0.65
N PRO A 223 -17.65 0.91 0.51
CA PRO A 223 -18.97 0.61 1.06
C PRO A 223 -18.99 0.69 2.59
N ILE A 224 -17.88 0.34 3.26
CA ILE A 224 -17.75 0.48 4.71
C ILE A 224 -17.80 1.95 5.12
N ALA A 225 -17.06 2.82 4.45
CA ALA A 225 -17.09 4.26 4.70
C ALA A 225 -18.49 4.84 4.48
N ALA A 226 -19.17 4.46 3.39
CA ALA A 226 -20.53 4.90 3.11
C ALA A 226 -21.52 4.45 4.19
N ALA A 227 -21.46 3.18 4.61
CA ALA A 227 -22.33 2.65 5.67
C ALA A 227 -22.08 3.35 7.01
N LEU A 228 -20.82 3.63 7.35
CA LEU A 228 -20.47 4.35 8.58
C LEU A 228 -20.88 5.83 8.52
N MET A 229 -20.80 6.48 7.35
CA MET A 229 -21.31 7.84 7.16
C MET A 229 -22.82 7.91 7.39
N LEU A 230 -23.58 6.92 6.94
CA LEU A 230 -25.02 6.81 7.23
C LEU A 230 -25.30 6.60 8.74
N LYS A 231 -24.34 6.05 9.49
CA LYS A 231 -24.40 5.88 10.95
C LYS A 231 -23.78 7.06 11.73
N GLY A 232 -23.48 8.19 11.07
CA GLY A 232 -22.99 9.43 11.71
C GLY A 232 -21.47 9.62 11.69
N LEU A 233 -20.72 8.83 10.94
CA LEU A 233 -19.28 9.09 10.73
C LEU A 233 -19.09 10.39 9.95
N SER A 234 -18.22 11.28 10.44
CA SER A 234 -17.94 12.53 9.74
C SER A 234 -17.26 12.27 8.38
N PRO A 235 -17.49 13.13 7.36
CA PRO A 235 -16.84 12.99 6.06
C PRO A 235 -15.29 12.97 6.13
N GLY A 236 -14.70 13.75 7.05
CA GLY A 236 -13.26 13.72 7.28
C GLY A 236 -12.78 12.38 7.83
N ALA A 237 -13.49 11.78 8.79
CA ALA A 237 -13.16 10.46 9.32
C ALA A 237 -13.34 9.35 8.26
N ALA A 238 -14.35 9.48 7.39
CA ALA A 238 -14.53 8.59 6.24
C ALA A 238 -13.35 8.70 5.27
N LEU A 239 -12.87 9.91 5.00
CA LEU A 239 -11.66 10.13 4.18
C LEU A 239 -10.43 9.49 4.83
N VAL A 240 -10.24 9.65 6.14
CA VAL A 240 -9.15 9.00 6.89
C VAL A 240 -9.20 7.48 6.72
N LEU A 241 -10.38 6.86 6.85
CA LEU A 241 -10.57 5.43 6.64
C LEU A 241 -10.18 4.99 5.23
N LEU A 242 -10.65 5.74 4.22
CA LEU A 242 -10.42 5.46 2.80
C LEU A 242 -8.95 5.61 2.39
N MET A 243 -8.20 6.45 3.09
CA MET A 243 -6.81 6.76 2.77
C MET A 243 -5.83 5.92 3.60
N ALA A 244 -6.05 5.84 4.92
CA ALA A 244 -5.16 5.11 5.82
C ALA A 244 -5.27 3.59 5.62
N GLY A 245 -6.49 3.04 5.49
CA GLY A 245 -6.72 1.61 5.34
C GLY A 245 -5.90 0.96 4.22
N PRO A 246 -5.99 1.45 2.98
CA PRO A 246 -5.20 0.91 1.87
C PRO A 246 -3.70 1.18 1.95
N ALA A 247 -3.30 2.31 2.53
CA ALA A 247 -1.88 2.67 2.65
C ALA A 247 -1.20 1.91 3.78
N THR A 248 -1.87 1.75 4.93
CA THR A 248 -1.29 1.12 6.12
C THR A 248 -2.10 -0.11 6.51
N ASN A 249 -1.46 -1.26 6.48
CA ASN A 249 -2.04 -2.50 6.99
C ASN A 249 -0.94 -3.32 7.68
N THR A 250 -1.33 -4.31 8.46
CA THR A 250 -0.38 -5.13 9.22
C THR A 250 0.69 -5.76 8.32
N ALA A 251 0.33 -6.23 7.12
CA ALA A 251 1.29 -6.81 6.19
C ALA A 251 2.29 -5.76 5.67
N SER A 252 1.81 -4.57 5.27
CA SER A 252 2.68 -3.46 4.84
C SER A 252 3.64 -3.04 5.95
N ILE A 253 3.14 -2.91 7.19
CA ILE A 253 3.93 -2.53 8.36
C ILE A 253 5.06 -3.53 8.60
N LEU A 254 4.75 -4.82 8.59
CA LEU A 254 5.72 -5.89 8.81
C LEU A 254 6.77 -5.94 7.69
N VAL A 255 6.34 -5.84 6.44
CA VAL A 255 7.25 -5.88 5.27
C VAL A 255 8.12 -4.62 5.22
N ILE A 256 7.54 -3.43 5.36
CA ILE A 256 8.28 -2.16 5.37
C ILE A 256 9.28 -2.15 6.52
N GLY A 257 8.85 -2.54 7.73
CA GLY A 257 9.74 -2.60 8.90
C GLY A 257 10.92 -3.54 8.72
N LYS A 258 10.72 -4.66 8.04
CA LYS A 258 11.77 -5.66 7.78
C LYS A 258 12.71 -5.25 6.64
N VAL A 259 12.19 -4.71 5.55
CA VAL A 259 12.96 -4.46 4.31
C VAL A 259 13.52 -3.04 4.26
N LEU A 260 12.75 -2.04 4.64
CA LEU A 260 13.15 -0.63 4.62
C LEU A 260 13.70 -0.13 5.97
N GLY A 261 13.46 -0.89 7.04
CA GLY A 261 13.93 -0.60 8.39
C GLY A 261 12.93 0.17 9.25
N ARG A 262 13.13 0.10 10.58
CA ARG A 262 12.23 0.67 11.58
C ARG A 262 12.08 2.19 11.49
N ARG A 263 13.14 2.93 11.13
CA ARG A 263 13.11 4.39 10.97
C ARG A 263 12.25 4.80 9.77
N THR A 264 12.40 4.09 8.65
CA THR A 264 11.55 4.28 7.48
C THR A 264 10.08 3.99 7.79
N LEU A 265 9.82 2.92 8.54
CA LEU A 265 8.46 2.59 8.98
C LEU A 265 7.85 3.69 9.85
N ALA A 266 8.60 4.22 10.82
CA ALA A 266 8.12 5.31 11.68
C ALA A 266 7.83 6.57 10.86
N ALA A 267 8.71 6.94 9.92
CA ALA A 267 8.50 8.06 9.01
C ALA A 267 7.29 7.85 8.09
N TYR A 268 7.11 6.63 7.58
CA TYR A 268 5.97 6.26 6.76
C TYR A 268 4.64 6.41 7.51
N LEU A 269 4.53 5.79 8.69
CA LEU A 269 3.33 5.88 9.53
C LEU A 269 3.07 7.31 9.99
N GLY A 270 4.11 8.05 10.36
CA GLY A 270 4.01 9.47 10.73
C GLY A 270 3.51 10.35 9.58
N ALA A 271 4.04 10.16 8.37
CA ALA A 271 3.61 10.91 7.20
C ALA A 271 2.15 10.62 6.83
N VAL A 272 1.76 9.34 6.80
CA VAL A 272 0.38 8.94 6.52
C VAL A 272 -0.56 9.48 7.60
N SER A 273 -0.25 9.29 8.88
CA SER A 273 -1.10 9.77 9.99
C SER A 273 -1.25 11.29 9.99
N TYR A 274 -0.15 12.03 9.81
CA TYR A 274 -0.16 13.49 9.83
C TYR A 274 -0.96 14.09 8.69
N THR A 275 -0.76 13.59 7.48
CA THR A 275 -1.47 14.11 6.30
C THR A 275 -2.96 13.80 6.34
N HIS A 276 -3.34 12.60 6.83
CA HIS A 276 -4.74 12.21 6.89
C HIS A 276 -5.52 12.90 8.04
N LEU A 277 -4.86 13.29 9.12
CA LEU A 277 -5.50 14.07 10.18
C LEU A 277 -5.70 15.56 9.83
N ARG A 278 -4.99 16.07 8.82
CA ARG A 278 -5.11 17.45 8.34
C ARG A 278 -5.95 17.63 7.08
N ALA A 279 -6.24 16.55 6.36
CA ALA A 279 -7.10 16.54 5.17
C ALA A 279 -8.58 16.43 5.53
#